data_e87ee789eeb78b71422d6132544a122a
#
_entry.id   e87ee789eeb78b71422d6132544a122a
#
_cell.length_a   1.000
_cell.length_b   1.000
_cell.length_c   1.000
_cell.angle_alpha   90.00
_cell.angle_beta   90.00
_cell.angle_gamma   90.00
#
_symmetry.space_group_name_H-M   'P 1'
#
loop_
_entity.id
_entity.type
_entity.pdbx_description
1 polymer ?
#
loop_
_entity_poly.entity_id
_entity_poly.type
_entity_poly.pdbx_seq_one_letter_code
_entity_poly.pdbx_strand_id
1 'polypeptide(L)'
;MGQITLRELEKMDFFKEIPKDILQNLLNESKVVSYKKKEVIFHSRSRTKTVYFVYSGEVMLYNLTKHGNRKVIFILGKGRFLNQSIVSKKPNALFCEAACPVQVIEIAEKQFLQLMEQSHALTRSVLREYERNLWRMGHQLKNTTGNMQMERKIAAKLWKLGRDFGVDTEDGVMIDIDLTITLMADLVGAPRENVSRACKVLTDRGLICYGNKRFILIDFDGLAKFYKM
;
A
#
# COMPACT_ATOMS: atom_id res chain seq x y z
N MET A 1 -21.34 -2.33 -14.45
CA MET A 1 -20.56 -1.78 -13.33
C MET A 1 -21.19 -2.28 -12.06
N GLY A 2 -20.48 -3.11 -11.28
CA GLY A 2 -21.02 -3.64 -10.01
C GLY A 2 -21.12 -2.50 -9.00
N GLN A 3 -22.29 -2.31 -8.41
CA GLN A 3 -22.44 -1.43 -7.24
C GLN A 3 -21.83 -2.14 -6.05
N ILE A 4 -20.95 -1.45 -5.31
CA ILE A 4 -20.44 -1.95 -4.03
C ILE A 4 -21.60 -2.07 -3.03
N THR A 5 -21.61 -3.13 -2.25
CA THR A 5 -22.65 -3.38 -1.26
C THR A 5 -22.19 -2.98 0.15
N LEU A 6 -23.14 -2.72 1.04
CA LEU A 6 -22.87 -2.45 2.45
C LEU A 6 -22.06 -3.58 3.10
N ARG A 7 -22.39 -4.85 2.80
CA ARG A 7 -21.68 -6.04 3.31
C ARG A 7 -20.22 -6.09 2.88
N GLU A 8 -19.89 -5.57 1.69
CA GLU A 8 -18.52 -5.53 1.20
C GLU A 8 -17.69 -4.45 1.89
N LEU A 9 -18.30 -3.29 2.19
CA LEU A 9 -17.66 -2.26 3.00
C LEU A 9 -17.39 -2.74 4.42
N GLU A 10 -18.37 -3.35 5.09
CA GLU A 10 -18.26 -3.87 6.47
C GLU A 10 -17.10 -4.89 6.61
N LYS A 11 -16.72 -5.60 5.55
CA LYS A 11 -15.60 -6.54 5.55
C LYS A 11 -14.22 -5.87 5.49
N MET A 12 -14.16 -4.58 5.14
CA MET A 12 -12.90 -3.85 5.06
C MET A 12 -12.55 -3.24 6.42
N ASP A 13 -11.32 -3.44 6.89
CA ASP A 13 -10.87 -3.01 8.23
C ASP A 13 -11.16 -1.54 8.55
N PHE A 14 -11.02 -0.68 7.55
CA PHE A 14 -11.30 0.76 7.70
C PHE A 14 -12.75 1.03 8.14
N PHE A 15 -13.71 0.24 7.64
CA PHE A 15 -15.14 0.50 7.80
C PHE A 15 -15.82 -0.30 8.92
N LYS A 16 -15.14 -1.28 9.52
CA LYS A 16 -15.72 -2.25 10.47
C LYS A 16 -16.44 -1.62 11.69
N GLU A 17 -15.91 -0.49 12.18
CA GLU A 17 -16.45 0.15 13.39
C GLU A 17 -17.41 1.31 13.09
N ILE A 18 -17.68 1.57 11.79
CA ILE A 18 -18.52 2.68 11.36
C ILE A 18 -20.00 2.24 11.39
N PRO A 19 -20.92 3.04 11.97
CA PRO A 19 -22.34 2.74 11.99
C PRO A 19 -22.91 2.53 10.57
N LYS A 20 -23.89 1.63 10.45
CA LYS A 20 -24.46 1.23 9.15
C LYS A 20 -25.15 2.36 8.41
N ASP A 21 -25.81 3.27 9.11
CA ASP A 21 -26.44 4.47 8.55
C ASP A 21 -25.41 5.39 7.88
N ILE A 22 -24.26 5.59 8.54
CA ILE A 22 -23.13 6.35 7.98
C ILE A 22 -22.51 5.63 6.78
N LEU A 23 -22.35 4.30 6.84
CA LEU A 23 -21.86 3.50 5.70
C LEU A 23 -22.84 3.57 4.52
N GLN A 24 -24.15 3.56 4.77
CA GLN A 24 -25.15 3.70 3.72
C GLN A 24 -25.08 5.08 3.06
N ASN A 25 -24.94 6.14 3.85
CA ASN A 25 -24.78 7.50 3.33
C ASN A 25 -23.49 7.61 2.51
N LEU A 26 -22.38 7.01 2.99
CA LEU A 26 -21.12 6.96 2.26
C LEU A 26 -21.25 6.23 0.91
N LEU A 27 -22.01 5.13 0.88
CA LEU A 27 -22.28 4.41 -0.37
C LEU A 27 -23.09 5.25 -1.36
N ASN A 28 -24.13 5.93 -0.89
CA ASN A 28 -24.98 6.77 -1.73
C ASN A 28 -24.21 7.92 -2.39
N GLU A 29 -23.17 8.44 -1.71
CA GLU A 29 -22.32 9.54 -2.18
C GLU A 29 -21.07 9.04 -2.94
N SER A 30 -20.90 7.72 -3.08
CA SER A 30 -19.72 7.12 -3.69
C SER A 30 -19.97 6.56 -5.09
N LYS A 31 -18.90 6.46 -5.87
CA LYS A 31 -18.86 5.70 -7.11
C LYS A 31 -17.65 4.81 -7.16
N VAL A 32 -17.75 3.68 -7.86
CA VAL A 32 -16.62 2.80 -8.13
C VAL A 32 -16.07 3.11 -9.53
N VAL A 33 -14.79 3.46 -9.58
CA VAL A 33 -14.07 3.79 -10.83
C VAL A 33 -12.98 2.75 -11.06
N SER A 34 -12.88 2.26 -12.30
CA SER A 34 -11.86 1.30 -12.71
C SER A 34 -10.69 2.02 -13.36
N TYR A 35 -9.47 1.63 -12.96
CA TYR A 35 -8.22 2.10 -13.53
C TYR A 35 -7.44 0.93 -14.10
N LYS A 36 -6.84 1.13 -15.26
CA LYS A 36 -5.94 0.14 -15.89
C LYS A 36 -4.58 0.15 -15.19
N LYS A 37 -3.85 -0.96 -15.28
CA LYS A 37 -2.45 -1.02 -14.82
C LYS A 37 -1.63 0.15 -15.37
N LYS A 38 -0.88 0.83 -14.50
CA LYS A 38 -0.07 2.04 -14.76
C LYS A 38 -0.88 3.33 -14.97
N GLU A 39 -2.20 3.30 -14.82
CA GLU A 39 -3.00 4.52 -14.87
C GLU A 39 -2.84 5.31 -13.56
N VAL A 40 -2.65 6.63 -13.70
CA VAL A 40 -2.44 7.53 -12.56
C VAL A 40 -3.78 7.98 -12.01
N ILE A 41 -4.03 7.71 -10.73
CA ILE A 41 -5.26 8.10 -10.01
C ILE A 41 -5.17 9.57 -9.59
N PHE A 42 -4.01 9.97 -9.05
CA PHE A 42 -3.70 11.38 -8.79
C PHE A 42 -2.20 11.66 -8.84
N HIS A 43 -1.86 12.89 -9.17
CA HIS A 43 -0.48 13.34 -9.31
C HIS A 43 0.04 13.96 -8.01
N SER A 44 1.36 13.83 -7.79
CA SER A 44 2.06 14.64 -6.79
C SER A 44 1.92 16.12 -7.11
N ARG A 45 1.87 16.98 -6.10
CA ARG A 45 1.67 18.42 -6.18
C ARG A 45 0.32 18.87 -6.77
N SER A 46 -0.56 17.94 -7.16
CA SER A 46 -1.95 18.25 -7.49
C SER A 46 -2.81 18.22 -6.23
N ARG A 47 -3.88 19.01 -6.24
CA ARG A 47 -4.93 18.95 -5.22
C ARG A 47 -6.11 18.17 -5.77
N THR A 48 -6.50 17.12 -5.06
CA THR A 48 -7.74 16.38 -5.36
C THR A 48 -8.87 16.89 -4.47
N LYS A 49 -10.08 16.92 -5.04
CA LYS A 49 -11.32 17.19 -4.30
C LYS A 49 -12.13 15.91 -4.08
N THR A 50 -11.43 14.78 -4.10
CA THR A 50 -12.01 13.44 -4.02
C THR A 50 -11.25 12.64 -2.99
N VAL A 51 -11.98 11.86 -2.22
CA VAL A 51 -11.47 10.86 -1.27
C VAL A 51 -11.50 9.50 -1.95
N TYR A 52 -10.43 8.74 -1.80
CA TYR A 52 -10.19 7.49 -2.51
C TYR A 52 -9.95 6.32 -1.54
N PHE A 53 -10.61 5.18 -1.81
CA PHE A 53 -10.35 3.90 -1.15
C PHE A 53 -10.15 2.81 -2.19
N VAL A 54 -9.20 1.92 -1.97
CA VAL A 54 -9.03 0.74 -2.84
C VAL A 54 -10.18 -0.24 -2.58
N TYR A 55 -10.97 -0.53 -3.62
CA TYR A 55 -12.00 -1.56 -3.58
C TYR A 55 -11.46 -2.94 -3.95
N SER A 56 -10.68 -3.03 -5.02
CA SER A 56 -9.99 -4.25 -5.45
C SER A 56 -8.69 -3.94 -6.18
N GLY A 57 -7.75 -4.87 -6.15
CA GLY A 57 -6.41 -4.68 -6.71
C GLY A 57 -5.49 -3.86 -5.80
N GLU A 58 -4.36 -3.39 -6.33
CA GLU A 58 -3.33 -2.67 -5.60
C GLU A 58 -2.92 -1.38 -6.32
N VAL A 59 -2.58 -0.38 -5.51
CA VAL A 59 -2.02 0.89 -5.97
C VAL A 59 -0.63 1.13 -5.37
N MET A 60 0.17 1.93 -6.07
CA MET A 60 1.46 2.40 -5.60
C MET A 60 1.41 3.88 -5.29
N LEU A 61 1.85 4.25 -4.08
CA LEU A 61 2.17 5.63 -3.73
C LEU A 61 3.69 5.82 -3.89
N TYR A 62 4.10 6.70 -4.78
CA TYR A 62 5.52 6.89 -5.09
C TYR A 62 5.88 8.36 -5.31
N ASN A 63 7.16 8.65 -5.26
CA ASN A 63 7.71 9.93 -5.68
C ASN A 63 8.76 9.71 -6.78
N LEU A 64 9.08 10.76 -7.51
CA LEU A 64 10.17 10.76 -8.48
C LEU A 64 11.39 11.45 -7.86
N THR A 65 12.54 10.82 -8.01
CA THR A 65 13.81 11.45 -7.68
C THR A 65 14.14 12.57 -8.69
N LYS A 66 15.12 13.41 -8.39
CA LYS A 66 15.60 14.45 -9.32
C LYS A 66 16.08 13.89 -10.68
N HIS A 67 16.38 12.60 -10.76
CA HIS A 67 16.79 11.92 -11.98
C HIS A 67 15.62 11.17 -12.67
N GLY A 68 14.37 11.37 -12.23
CA GLY A 68 13.20 10.72 -12.79
C GLY A 68 12.98 9.26 -12.34
N ASN A 69 13.85 8.70 -11.49
CA ASN A 69 13.67 7.35 -10.97
C ASN A 69 12.53 7.30 -9.95
N ARG A 70 11.74 6.24 -9.99
CA ARG A 70 10.66 6.01 -9.01
C ARG A 70 11.24 5.61 -7.65
N LYS A 71 10.64 6.15 -6.60
CA LYS A 71 10.78 5.68 -5.22
C LYS A 71 9.41 5.33 -4.70
N VAL A 72 9.07 4.06 -4.66
CA VAL A 72 7.79 3.59 -4.11
C VAL A 72 7.84 3.63 -2.59
N ILE A 73 6.89 4.34 -2.01
CA ILE A 73 6.76 4.50 -0.55
C ILE A 73 5.82 3.42 0.01
N PHE A 74 4.64 3.27 -0.62
CA PHE A 74 3.65 2.27 -0.21
C PHE A 74 3.09 1.52 -1.40
N ILE A 75 2.80 0.22 -1.21
CA ILE A 75 1.82 -0.53 -1.97
C ILE A 75 0.62 -0.68 -1.05
N LEU A 76 -0.56 -0.32 -1.54
CA LEU A 76 -1.81 -0.32 -0.80
C LEU A 76 -2.84 -1.18 -1.54
N GLY A 77 -3.43 -2.13 -0.83
CA GLY A 77 -4.46 -3.04 -1.33
C GLY A 77 -5.86 -2.69 -0.84
N LYS A 78 -6.77 -3.63 -0.97
CA LYS A 78 -8.19 -3.51 -0.62
C LYS A 78 -8.44 -2.88 0.74
N GLY A 79 -9.42 -1.97 0.80
CA GLY A 79 -9.86 -1.28 2.02
C GLY A 79 -8.95 -0.15 2.47
N ARG A 80 -7.89 0.18 1.72
CA ARG A 80 -6.95 1.23 2.10
C ARG A 80 -7.41 2.59 1.63
N PHE A 81 -7.23 3.57 2.51
CA PHE A 81 -7.43 4.99 2.27
C PHE A 81 -6.19 5.58 1.59
N LEU A 82 -6.36 6.32 0.48
CA LEU A 82 -5.26 6.76 -0.36
C LEU A 82 -4.82 8.21 -0.13
N ASN A 83 -5.71 9.05 0.38
CA ASN A 83 -5.44 10.48 0.52
C ASN A 83 -4.41 10.76 1.62
N GLN A 84 -3.50 11.69 1.34
CA GLN A 84 -2.47 12.12 2.29
C GLN A 84 -2.89 13.37 3.07
N SER A 85 -3.85 14.12 2.54
CA SER A 85 -4.38 15.34 3.15
C SER A 85 -5.82 15.55 2.70
N ILE A 86 -6.77 15.61 3.64
CA ILE A 86 -8.18 15.92 3.38
C ILE A 86 -8.64 17.15 4.16
N VAL A 87 -8.10 17.37 5.38
CA VAL A 87 -8.50 18.48 6.25
C VAL A 87 -7.71 19.76 5.93
N SER A 88 -6.39 19.66 5.82
CA SER A 88 -5.51 20.81 5.62
C SER A 88 -5.46 21.34 4.19
N LYS A 89 -6.15 20.67 3.25
CA LYS A 89 -6.23 21.05 1.83
C LYS A 89 -4.87 21.21 1.13
N LYS A 90 -3.83 20.54 1.66
CA LYS A 90 -2.49 20.55 1.04
C LYS A 90 -2.48 19.69 -0.23
N PRO A 91 -1.63 20.03 -1.23
CA PRO A 91 -1.41 19.18 -2.38
C PRO A 91 -0.91 17.80 -1.99
N ASN A 92 -1.17 16.80 -2.83
CA ASN A 92 -0.64 15.45 -2.64
C ASN A 92 0.90 15.47 -2.64
N ALA A 93 1.52 14.81 -1.66
CA ALA A 93 2.97 14.69 -1.60
C ALA A 93 3.49 13.61 -2.58
N LEU A 94 2.67 12.62 -2.92
CA LEU A 94 3.02 11.46 -3.72
C LEU A 94 2.09 11.33 -4.93
N PHE A 95 2.57 10.64 -5.96
CA PHE A 95 1.73 10.09 -7.02
C PHE A 95 0.98 8.87 -6.50
N CYS A 96 -0.20 8.60 -7.05
CA CYS A 96 -0.93 7.34 -6.88
C CYS A 96 -1.17 6.73 -8.25
N GLU A 97 -0.73 5.49 -8.46
CA GLU A 97 -0.81 4.77 -9.72
C GLU A 97 -1.30 3.34 -9.49
N ALA A 98 -2.11 2.82 -10.38
CA ALA A 98 -2.58 1.45 -10.37
C ALA A 98 -1.43 0.45 -10.65
N ALA A 99 -1.12 -0.44 -9.70
CA ALA A 99 -0.10 -1.48 -9.85
C ALA A 99 -0.56 -2.65 -10.73
N CYS A 100 -1.86 -2.93 -10.71
CA CYS A 100 -2.60 -3.88 -11.54
C CYS A 100 -3.92 -3.23 -11.99
N PRO A 101 -4.83 -3.89 -12.72
CA PRO A 101 -6.20 -3.41 -12.86
C PRO A 101 -6.84 -3.24 -11.49
N VAL A 102 -7.29 -2.03 -11.16
CA VAL A 102 -7.78 -1.67 -9.82
C VAL A 102 -9.16 -1.02 -9.91
N GLN A 103 -9.97 -1.24 -8.91
CA GLN A 103 -11.20 -0.50 -8.68
C GLN A 103 -11.05 0.35 -7.41
N VAL A 104 -11.49 1.59 -7.50
CA VAL A 104 -11.37 2.59 -6.44
C VAL A 104 -12.74 3.15 -6.12
N ILE A 105 -13.07 3.24 -4.83
CA ILE A 105 -14.23 3.97 -4.34
C ILE A 105 -13.85 5.44 -4.27
N GLU A 106 -14.60 6.27 -4.96
CA GLU A 106 -14.43 7.73 -4.99
C GLU A 106 -15.61 8.42 -4.34
N ILE A 107 -15.33 9.37 -3.45
CA ILE A 107 -16.32 10.18 -2.75
C ILE A 107 -15.86 11.63 -2.84
N ALA A 108 -16.76 12.57 -3.08
CA ALA A 108 -16.39 13.98 -3.06
C ALA A 108 -15.91 14.39 -1.66
N GLU A 109 -14.77 15.12 -1.59
CA GLU A 109 -14.12 15.53 -0.33
C GLU A 109 -15.12 16.23 0.61
N LYS A 110 -15.98 17.10 0.07
CA LYS A 110 -16.99 17.84 0.85
C LYS A 110 -17.96 16.90 1.57
N GLN A 111 -18.52 15.94 0.87
CA GLN A 111 -19.45 14.95 1.43
C GLN A 111 -18.76 14.08 2.49
N PHE A 112 -17.54 13.63 2.19
CA PHE A 112 -16.78 12.82 3.14
C PHE A 112 -16.48 13.56 4.44
N LEU A 113 -16.09 14.85 4.36
CA LEU A 113 -15.85 15.69 5.55
C LEU A 113 -17.13 15.92 6.36
N GLN A 114 -18.28 16.12 5.70
CA GLN A 114 -19.57 16.22 6.38
C GLN A 114 -19.92 14.92 7.14
N LEU A 115 -19.67 13.75 6.54
CA LEU A 115 -19.86 12.47 7.22
C LEU A 115 -18.89 12.29 8.41
N MET A 116 -17.67 12.78 8.31
CA MET A 116 -16.72 12.78 9.43
C MET A 116 -17.18 13.65 10.61
N GLU A 117 -17.81 14.79 10.34
CA GLU A 117 -18.41 15.66 11.37
C GLU A 117 -19.58 14.97 12.09
N GLN A 118 -20.35 14.16 11.36
CA GLN A 118 -21.49 13.42 11.88
C GLN A 118 -21.11 12.11 12.60
N SER A 119 -19.90 11.58 12.35
CA SER A 119 -19.47 10.28 12.85
C SER A 119 -18.06 10.30 13.43
N HIS A 120 -17.99 10.26 14.77
CA HIS A 120 -16.70 10.06 15.46
C HIS A 120 -16.04 8.73 15.09
N ALA A 121 -16.81 7.69 14.75
CA ALA A 121 -16.26 6.41 14.33
C ALA A 121 -15.54 6.53 12.99
N LEU A 122 -16.12 7.24 12.01
CA LEU A 122 -15.49 7.51 10.72
C LEU A 122 -14.21 8.36 10.91
N THR A 123 -14.28 9.42 11.70
CA THR A 123 -13.13 10.29 12.01
C THR A 123 -11.99 9.49 12.66
N ARG A 124 -12.29 8.61 13.63
CA ARG A 124 -11.29 7.72 14.23
C ARG A 124 -10.67 6.75 13.22
N SER A 125 -11.44 6.21 12.29
CA SER A 125 -10.91 5.33 11.24
C SER A 125 -9.92 6.07 10.33
N VAL A 126 -10.19 7.32 9.98
CA VAL A 126 -9.25 8.18 9.23
C VAL A 126 -7.99 8.45 10.03
N LEU A 127 -8.11 8.82 11.31
CA LEU A 127 -6.94 9.06 12.20
C LEU A 127 -6.10 7.79 12.32
N ARG A 128 -6.72 6.62 12.51
CA ARG A 128 -6.03 5.32 12.59
C ARG A 128 -5.22 5.00 11.32
N GLU A 129 -5.75 5.34 10.14
CA GLU A 129 -4.97 5.17 8.89
C GLU A 129 -3.79 6.15 8.80
N TYR A 130 -3.95 7.39 9.23
CA TYR A 130 -2.83 8.33 9.28
C TYR A 130 -1.76 7.92 10.31
N GLU A 131 -2.16 7.49 11.50
CA GLU A 131 -1.24 6.94 12.52
C GLU A 131 -0.47 5.74 11.98
N ARG A 132 -1.16 4.81 11.32
CA ARG A 132 -0.56 3.64 10.70
C ARG A 132 0.46 4.03 9.62
N ASN A 133 0.12 4.98 8.76
CA ASN A 133 1.02 5.45 7.71
C ASN A 133 2.23 6.18 8.31
N LEU A 134 2.04 7.00 9.34
CA LEU A 134 3.12 7.68 10.06
C LEU A 134 4.07 6.66 10.71
N TRP A 135 3.53 5.66 11.41
CA TRP A 135 4.32 4.59 12.00
C TRP A 135 5.12 3.81 10.94
N ARG A 136 4.50 3.48 9.80
CA ARG A 136 5.18 2.81 8.66
C ARG A 136 6.30 3.67 8.09
N MET A 137 6.08 4.97 7.93
CA MET A 137 7.10 5.91 7.46
C MET A 137 8.28 6.01 8.43
N GLY A 138 8.03 6.09 9.73
CA GLY A 138 9.07 6.09 10.76
C GLY A 138 9.97 4.84 10.69
N HIS A 139 9.36 3.65 10.53
CA HIS A 139 10.12 2.41 10.34
C HIS A 139 10.91 2.36 9.02
N GLN A 140 10.34 2.89 7.93
CA GLN A 140 11.08 2.97 6.67
C GLN A 140 12.28 3.92 6.79
N LEU A 141 12.12 5.05 7.47
CA LEU A 141 13.19 6.02 7.68
C LEU A 141 14.34 5.39 8.49
N LYS A 142 14.01 4.71 9.60
CA LYS A 142 15.00 3.96 10.39
C LYS A 142 15.82 2.98 9.53
N ASN A 143 15.16 2.26 8.61
CA ASN A 143 15.81 1.26 7.76
C ASN A 143 16.60 1.87 6.58
N THR A 144 16.45 3.17 6.30
CA THR A 144 17.15 3.87 5.19
C THR A 144 18.32 4.71 5.67
N THR A 145 18.35 5.13 6.94
CA THR A 145 19.36 6.05 7.49
C THR A 145 20.63 5.36 7.99
N GLY A 146 20.69 4.03 8.03
CA GLY A 146 21.87 3.27 8.47
C GLY A 146 22.63 2.60 7.32
N ASN A 147 23.89 2.19 7.58
CA ASN A 147 24.69 1.32 6.70
C ASN A 147 24.13 -0.12 6.61
N MET A 148 22.79 -0.26 6.60
CA MET A 148 22.17 -1.57 6.49
C MET A 148 22.51 -2.19 5.13
N GLN A 149 23.04 -3.40 5.15
CA GLN A 149 23.33 -4.17 3.95
C GLN A 149 22.08 -4.36 3.08
N MET A 150 22.26 -4.46 1.76
CA MET A 150 21.14 -4.53 0.80
C MET A 150 20.24 -5.73 1.07
N GLU A 151 20.81 -6.87 1.41
CA GLU A 151 20.11 -8.11 1.74
C GLU A 151 19.13 -7.91 2.91
N ARG A 152 19.57 -7.20 3.95
CA ARG A 152 18.73 -6.89 5.12
C ARG A 152 17.60 -5.91 4.77
N LYS A 153 17.89 -4.90 3.91
CA LYS A 153 16.87 -3.97 3.42
C LYS A 153 15.77 -4.71 2.65
N ILE A 154 16.17 -5.64 1.78
CA ILE A 154 15.23 -6.47 1.00
C ILE A 154 14.46 -7.41 1.92
N ALA A 155 15.14 -8.09 2.85
CA ALA A 155 14.50 -8.99 3.81
C ALA A 155 13.43 -8.28 4.64
N ALA A 156 13.73 -7.07 5.17
CA ALA A 156 12.77 -6.25 5.90
C ALA A 156 11.57 -5.85 5.04
N LYS A 157 11.81 -5.50 3.76
CA LYS A 157 10.74 -5.12 2.83
C LYS A 157 9.88 -6.33 2.46
N LEU A 158 10.46 -7.48 2.16
CA LEU A 158 9.76 -8.72 1.84
C LEU A 158 8.94 -9.21 3.04
N TRP A 159 9.51 -9.21 4.24
CA TRP A 159 8.80 -9.56 5.47
C TRP A 159 7.55 -8.68 5.67
N LYS A 160 7.69 -7.36 5.45
CA LYS A 160 6.56 -6.44 5.56
C LYS A 160 5.49 -6.69 4.50
N LEU A 161 5.90 -6.96 3.25
CA LEU A 161 4.97 -7.29 2.17
C LEU A 161 4.29 -8.64 2.40
N GLY A 162 4.99 -9.63 2.96
CA GLY A 162 4.41 -10.89 3.39
C GLY A 162 3.32 -10.72 4.45
N ARG A 163 3.48 -9.78 5.39
CA ARG A 163 2.43 -9.43 6.36
C ARG A 163 1.24 -8.70 5.76
N ASP A 164 1.46 -7.88 4.73
CA ASP A 164 0.40 -7.07 4.12
C ASP A 164 -0.36 -7.83 3.02
N PHE A 165 0.31 -8.75 2.30
CA PHE A 165 -0.18 -9.43 1.10
C PHE A 165 0.14 -10.93 1.08
N GLY A 166 0.54 -11.50 2.20
CA GLY A 166 0.90 -12.91 2.29
C GLY A 166 -0.31 -13.83 2.25
N VAL A 167 -0.14 -14.93 1.52
CA VAL A 167 -1.05 -16.08 1.49
C VAL A 167 -0.23 -17.32 1.81
N ASP A 168 -0.70 -18.12 2.75
CA ASP A 168 -0.03 -19.38 3.13
C ASP A 168 -0.09 -20.38 1.98
N THR A 169 1.05 -21.01 1.69
CA THR A 169 1.21 -22.08 0.70
C THR A 169 2.02 -23.23 1.31
N GLU A 170 2.10 -24.37 0.61
CA GLU A 170 2.91 -25.52 1.05
C GLU A 170 4.41 -25.17 1.17
N ASP A 171 4.90 -24.21 0.34
CA ASP A 171 6.30 -23.79 0.30
C ASP A 171 6.62 -22.62 1.24
N GLY A 172 5.63 -22.08 1.96
CA GLY A 172 5.77 -20.91 2.83
C GLY A 172 4.75 -19.81 2.55
N VAL A 173 5.08 -18.56 2.87
CA VAL A 173 4.19 -17.42 2.67
C VAL A 173 4.46 -16.78 1.31
N MET A 174 3.54 -16.94 0.37
CA MET A 174 3.61 -16.28 -0.95
C MET A 174 3.09 -14.85 -0.85
N ILE A 175 3.85 -13.88 -1.38
CA ILE A 175 3.39 -12.49 -1.52
C ILE A 175 2.49 -12.40 -2.75
N ASP A 176 1.18 -12.24 -2.54
CA ASP A 176 0.15 -12.29 -3.59
C ASP A 176 -0.03 -10.95 -4.32
N ILE A 177 1.05 -10.39 -4.82
CA ILE A 177 1.10 -9.25 -5.75
C ILE A 177 2.17 -9.48 -6.82
N ASP A 178 2.01 -8.83 -7.99
CA ASP A 178 3.04 -8.82 -9.05
C ASP A 178 4.28 -8.03 -8.56
N LEU A 179 5.23 -8.70 -7.91
CA LEU A 179 6.42 -8.10 -7.32
C LEU A 179 7.67 -8.45 -8.14
N THR A 180 7.97 -7.63 -9.13
CA THR A 180 9.18 -7.80 -9.95
C THR A 180 10.44 -7.30 -9.22
N ILE A 181 11.62 -7.75 -9.66
CA ILE A 181 12.92 -7.22 -9.17
C ILE A 181 13.01 -5.69 -9.40
N THR A 182 12.45 -5.19 -10.50
CA THR A 182 12.40 -3.74 -10.77
C THR A 182 11.52 -3.01 -9.74
N LEU A 183 10.32 -3.54 -9.44
CA LEU A 183 9.47 -2.95 -8.41
C LEU A 183 10.10 -3.04 -7.01
N MET A 184 10.82 -4.14 -6.72
CA MET A 184 11.59 -4.24 -5.47
C MET A 184 12.72 -3.18 -5.43
N ALA A 185 13.39 -2.91 -6.55
CA ALA A 185 14.39 -1.86 -6.67
C ALA A 185 13.79 -0.47 -6.39
N ASP A 186 12.62 -0.18 -6.94
CA ASP A 186 11.86 1.06 -6.67
C ASP A 186 11.46 1.17 -5.18
N LEU A 187 11.10 0.05 -4.54
CA LEU A 187 10.73 -0.01 -3.12
C LEU A 187 11.90 0.25 -2.17
N VAL A 188 13.09 -0.30 -2.47
CA VAL A 188 14.28 -0.12 -1.63
C VAL A 188 15.10 1.10 -2.02
N GLY A 189 14.90 1.63 -3.24
CA GLY A 189 15.62 2.80 -3.79
C GLY A 189 17.06 2.47 -4.15
N ALA A 190 17.26 1.35 -4.86
CA ALA A 190 18.58 0.87 -5.27
C ALA A 190 18.57 0.41 -6.73
N PRO A 191 19.76 0.32 -7.42
CA PRO A 191 19.87 -0.25 -8.74
C PRO A 191 19.36 -1.69 -8.79
N ARG A 192 18.67 -2.05 -9.90
CA ARG A 192 18.07 -3.37 -10.09
C ARG A 192 19.09 -4.52 -9.95
N GLU A 193 20.32 -4.31 -10.40
CA GLU A 193 21.41 -5.30 -10.35
C GLU A 193 21.81 -5.61 -8.90
N ASN A 194 21.87 -4.59 -8.03
CA ASN A 194 22.16 -4.76 -6.61
C ASN A 194 21.04 -5.54 -5.91
N VAL A 195 19.78 -5.22 -6.24
CA VAL A 195 18.62 -5.94 -5.71
C VAL A 195 18.61 -7.40 -6.17
N SER A 196 18.90 -7.66 -7.45
CA SER A 196 18.95 -9.01 -7.99
C SER A 196 20.02 -9.85 -7.28
N ARG A 197 21.24 -9.30 -7.08
CA ARG A 197 22.31 -9.99 -6.33
C ARG A 197 21.93 -10.29 -4.89
N ALA A 198 21.32 -9.32 -4.22
CA ALA A 198 20.90 -9.50 -2.83
C ALA A 198 19.72 -10.49 -2.69
N CYS A 199 18.79 -10.53 -3.63
CA CYS A 199 17.75 -11.57 -3.69
C CYS A 199 18.38 -12.95 -3.86
N LYS A 200 19.40 -13.10 -4.71
CA LYS A 200 20.12 -14.38 -4.87
C LYS A 200 20.75 -14.84 -3.54
N VAL A 201 21.40 -13.95 -2.79
CA VAL A 201 21.95 -14.28 -1.46
C VAL A 201 20.86 -14.79 -0.50
N LEU A 202 19.67 -14.16 -0.50
CA LEU A 202 18.55 -14.62 0.34
C LEU A 202 18.01 -15.97 -0.12
N THR A 203 17.99 -16.23 -1.42
CA THR A 203 17.58 -17.53 -1.99
C THR A 203 18.58 -18.62 -1.64
N ASP A 204 19.90 -18.35 -1.81
CA ASP A 204 20.97 -19.30 -1.47
C ASP A 204 20.99 -19.67 0.03
N ARG A 205 20.44 -18.79 0.88
CA ARG A 205 20.23 -19.05 2.32
C ARG A 205 18.93 -19.78 2.66
N GLY A 206 18.11 -20.13 1.66
CA GLY A 206 16.82 -20.78 1.87
C GLY A 206 15.75 -19.91 2.54
N LEU A 207 15.92 -18.57 2.57
CA LEU A 207 14.97 -17.66 3.19
C LEU A 207 13.80 -17.31 2.28
N ILE A 208 14.05 -17.26 0.96
CA ILE A 208 13.06 -16.90 -0.05
C ILE A 208 13.19 -17.75 -1.31
N CYS A 209 12.11 -17.82 -2.10
CA CYS A 209 12.14 -18.23 -3.49
C CYS A 209 11.53 -17.12 -4.35
N TYR A 210 11.99 -16.99 -5.60
CA TYR A 210 11.48 -16.01 -6.56
C TYR A 210 11.21 -16.65 -7.90
N GLY A 211 9.98 -16.58 -8.36
CA GLY A 211 9.54 -17.08 -9.66
C GLY A 211 8.22 -16.43 -10.08
N ASN A 212 7.94 -16.36 -11.38
CA ASN A 212 6.69 -15.84 -11.94
C ASN A 212 6.26 -14.47 -11.38
N LYS A 213 7.22 -13.56 -11.14
CA LYS A 213 7.00 -12.23 -10.54
C LYS A 213 6.46 -12.27 -9.11
N ARG A 214 6.63 -13.37 -8.38
CA ARG A 214 6.21 -13.55 -7.00
C ARG A 214 7.37 -13.99 -6.13
N PHE A 215 7.35 -13.57 -4.88
CA PHE A 215 8.25 -14.05 -3.84
C PHE A 215 7.49 -14.98 -2.91
N ILE A 216 8.12 -16.09 -2.57
CA ILE A 216 7.68 -17.00 -1.50
C ILE A 216 8.69 -16.85 -0.37
N LEU A 217 8.21 -16.56 0.82
CA LEU A 217 8.99 -16.46 2.05
C LEU A 217 9.02 -17.84 2.68
N ILE A 218 10.07 -18.62 2.40
CA ILE A 218 10.21 -20.01 2.83
C ILE A 218 10.35 -20.08 4.36
N ASP A 219 11.22 -19.23 4.93
CA ASP A 219 11.38 -19.08 6.38
C ASP A 219 11.01 -17.65 6.81
N PHE A 220 9.74 -17.46 7.13
CA PHE A 220 9.21 -16.14 7.49
C PHE A 220 9.82 -15.58 8.79
N ASP A 221 10.05 -16.44 9.78
CA ASP A 221 10.66 -16.09 11.07
C ASP A 221 12.18 -15.89 10.94
N GLY A 222 12.85 -16.75 10.17
CA GLY A 222 14.26 -16.60 9.82
C GLY A 222 14.53 -15.30 9.09
N LEU A 223 13.65 -14.91 8.14
CA LEU A 223 13.73 -13.63 7.45
C LEU A 223 13.59 -12.44 8.44
N ALA A 224 12.68 -12.55 9.43
CA ALA A 224 12.52 -11.56 10.48
C ALA A 224 13.76 -11.42 11.37
N LYS A 225 14.38 -12.53 11.74
CA LYS A 225 15.65 -12.56 12.51
C LYS A 225 16.79 -11.97 11.68
N PHE A 226 16.91 -12.36 10.41
CA PHE A 226 17.99 -11.93 9.52
C PHE A 226 18.06 -10.40 9.35
N TYR A 227 16.95 -9.69 9.19
CA TYR A 227 17.00 -8.24 9.01
C TYR A 227 17.15 -7.46 10.34
N LYS A 228 16.91 -8.08 11.50
CA LYS A 228 17.03 -7.44 12.82
C LYS A 228 18.45 -7.53 13.40
N MET A 229 19.26 -8.46 12.90
CA MET A 229 20.69 -8.56 13.28
C MET A 229 21.44 -7.30 12.83
#